data_ad862adc511b2c6fb47a10155b6fe59c
#
_entry.id   ad862adc511b2c6fb47a10155b6fe59c
#
_cell.length_a   1.000
_cell.length_b   1.000
_cell.length_c   1.000
_cell.angle_alpha   90.00
_cell.angle_beta   90.00
_cell.angle_gamma   90.00
#
_symmetry.space_group_name_H-M   'P 1'
#
loop_
_entity.id
_entity.type
_entity.pdbx_description
1 polymer ?
#
loop_
_entity_poly.entity_id
_entity_poly.type
_entity_poly.pdbx_seq_one_letter_code
_entity_poly.pdbx_strand_id
1 'polypeptide(L)'
;MAGAILSGCKKGDDLFPSIESAKDSTDSSEEIEATATESGLSEIQQLTVALPYSDQTVQCLASMYYCKNNGLWDSSDSGLTVDTDYLASIATNYVVSNVGCGNTGVSVENVKSWKQDGSIPDLFLAQDSSSMWAGGYVQELNGFLSDNRYLSSQQIYADALTSDSEGGMFFAVPHYCSAEIVIGSREYIPSSSGKLQTKNTTEDLRDYLVAIQDEHPECAGFSSAYDLIPYLGSAFNGDNPTSYMVYSEYRKDPEKAGTIINDASSYVRGFYSDSLANDLSDGADPVFSRTAALWADSSANINVWAEYYPDSLYFLHLPCSDASNAGVPYVSTYSLCVASGSANSGFAAEFAAFISFDPDAQLLIYRLENMTGLMPLTRNDAVWNLISDDPLFGHMASDFRQTMDNAVYCPASYDNTVFNNTKVYTAEFVKGTDDFDPEKCYG
;
A
#
# COMPACT_ATOMS: atom_id res chain seq x y z
N MET A 1 -10.26 -13.95 38.07
CA MET A 1 -8.81 -14.05 37.78
C MET A 1 -8.70 -14.11 36.28
N ALA A 2 -8.52 -12.94 35.68
CA ALA A 2 -8.38 -12.77 34.21
C ALA A 2 -6.88 -12.90 33.90
N GLY A 3 -6.53 -13.94 33.16
CA GLY A 3 -5.20 -14.10 32.59
C GLY A 3 -5.16 -13.45 31.21
N ALA A 4 -4.59 -12.26 31.13
CA ALA A 4 -4.30 -11.65 29.85
C ALA A 4 -3.22 -12.45 29.14
N ILE A 5 -3.57 -13.07 28.01
CA ILE A 5 -2.61 -13.58 27.04
C ILE A 5 -2.21 -12.39 26.17
N LEU A 6 -1.17 -11.70 26.58
CA LEU A 6 -0.44 -10.79 25.71
C LEU A 6 0.24 -11.65 24.63
N SER A 7 -0.34 -11.68 23.45
CA SER A 7 0.33 -12.09 22.22
C SER A 7 1.48 -11.11 22.02
N GLY A 8 2.72 -11.56 22.29
CA GLY A 8 3.89 -10.71 22.21
C GLY A 8 4.18 -10.32 20.76
N CYS A 9 4.09 -9.04 20.46
CA CYS A 9 4.80 -8.47 19.34
C CYS A 9 6.28 -8.81 19.49
N LYS A 10 6.84 -9.57 18.56
CA LYS A 10 8.28 -9.75 18.47
C LYS A 10 8.90 -8.39 18.25
N LYS A 11 9.87 -8.04 19.07
CA LYS A 11 10.68 -6.83 18.85
C LYS A 11 11.42 -6.99 17.53
N GLY A 12 11.56 -5.90 16.79
CA GLY A 12 12.11 -5.85 15.44
C GLY A 12 13.50 -6.46 15.20
N ASP A 13 14.20 -6.90 16.27
CA ASP A 13 15.47 -7.60 16.16
C ASP A 13 15.35 -9.06 15.65
N ASP A 14 14.12 -9.60 15.56
CA ASP A 14 13.83 -10.96 15.13
C ASP A 14 13.19 -11.04 13.72
N LEU A 15 13.22 -9.96 12.94
CA LEU A 15 12.62 -9.91 11.59
C LEU A 15 13.26 -10.91 10.61
N PHE A 16 14.52 -11.24 10.82
CA PHE A 16 15.23 -12.22 9.99
C PHE A 16 15.67 -13.41 10.85
N PRO A 17 15.28 -14.65 10.54
CA PRO A 17 15.82 -15.82 11.25
C PRO A 17 17.33 -15.89 11.03
N SER A 18 18.09 -15.97 12.12
CA SER A 18 19.54 -16.18 12.04
C SER A 18 19.82 -17.54 11.38
N ILE A 19 20.46 -17.50 10.24
CA ILE A 19 20.97 -18.71 9.56
C ILE A 19 22.16 -19.19 10.39
N GLU A 20 21.98 -20.26 11.14
CA GLU A 20 23.12 -20.99 11.71
C GLU A 20 23.98 -21.52 10.55
N SER A 21 25.13 -20.89 10.37
CA SER A 21 26.12 -21.34 9.40
C SER A 21 26.70 -22.68 9.88
N ALA A 22 26.39 -23.75 9.18
CA ALA A 22 27.13 -24.99 9.28
C ALA A 22 28.57 -24.72 8.84
N LYS A 23 29.47 -24.60 9.82
CA LYS A 23 30.92 -24.61 9.57
C LYS A 23 31.32 -26.04 9.27
N ASP A 24 31.56 -26.32 8.01
CA ASP A 24 32.38 -27.48 7.64
C ASP A 24 33.77 -26.98 7.25
N SER A 25 34.74 -27.48 7.98
CA SER A 25 36.15 -27.15 7.88
C SER A 25 36.79 -27.99 6.77
N THR A 26 37.36 -27.34 5.75
CA THR A 26 38.51 -27.92 5.05
C THR A 26 39.53 -26.83 4.73
N ASP A 27 40.62 -26.96 5.43
CA ASP A 27 41.89 -26.29 5.27
C ASP A 27 42.54 -26.66 3.93
N SER A 28 42.82 -25.66 3.09
CA SER A 28 43.92 -25.76 2.09
C SER A 28 44.36 -24.34 1.71
N SER A 29 45.48 -23.97 2.29
CA SER A 29 46.28 -22.82 1.91
C SER A 29 46.84 -22.98 0.51
N GLU A 30 46.41 -22.11 -0.43
CA GLU A 30 47.22 -21.76 -1.61
C GLU A 30 47.39 -20.25 -1.64
N GLU A 31 48.65 -19.82 -1.42
CA GLU A 31 49.11 -18.47 -1.70
C GLU A 31 48.96 -18.16 -3.19
N ILE A 32 48.06 -17.26 -3.54
CA ILE A 32 48.05 -16.65 -4.87
C ILE A 32 48.62 -15.24 -4.72
N GLU A 33 49.81 -15.05 -5.26
CA GLU A 33 50.43 -13.73 -5.45
C GLU A 33 49.50 -12.81 -6.22
N ALA A 34 49.09 -11.74 -5.57
CA ALA A 34 48.32 -10.68 -6.18
C ALA A 34 49.24 -9.80 -7.06
N THR A 35 49.21 -10.04 -8.35
CA THR A 35 49.68 -9.06 -9.33
C THR A 35 48.60 -7.97 -9.42
N ALA A 36 48.90 -6.82 -8.82
CA ALA A 36 48.12 -5.60 -8.96
C ALA A 36 48.20 -5.14 -10.43
N THR A 37 47.14 -5.37 -11.18
CA THR A 37 46.90 -4.69 -12.46
C THR A 37 45.98 -3.50 -12.21
N GLU A 38 46.53 -2.30 -12.30
CA GLU A 38 45.80 -1.04 -12.39
C GLU A 38 44.86 -1.09 -13.61
N SER A 39 43.56 -1.25 -13.37
CA SER A 39 42.50 -0.69 -14.19
C SER A 39 41.25 -0.54 -13.32
N GLY A 40 41.22 0.54 -12.55
CA GLY A 40 40.09 0.88 -11.66
C GLY A 40 38.90 1.47 -12.45
N LEU A 41 38.36 0.70 -13.39
CA LEU A 41 36.98 0.88 -13.84
C LEU A 41 36.19 -0.21 -13.12
N SER A 42 35.50 0.18 -12.04
CA SER A 42 34.48 -0.69 -11.45
C SER A 42 33.54 -1.16 -12.56
N GLU A 43 33.24 -2.45 -12.58
CA GLU A 43 32.37 -3.08 -13.55
C GLU A 43 31.03 -2.32 -13.63
N ILE A 44 30.58 -2.01 -14.86
CA ILE A 44 29.30 -1.32 -15.06
C ILE A 44 28.20 -2.29 -14.64
N GLN A 45 27.41 -1.87 -13.65
CA GLN A 45 26.22 -2.60 -13.21
C GLN A 45 25.00 -2.02 -13.94
N GLN A 46 24.30 -2.87 -14.65
CA GLN A 46 23.09 -2.51 -15.39
C GLN A 46 21.87 -3.04 -14.69
N LEU A 47 20.80 -2.27 -14.65
CA LEU A 47 19.52 -2.64 -14.10
C LEU A 47 18.41 -2.15 -15.01
N THR A 48 17.52 -3.06 -15.41
CA THR A 48 16.26 -2.68 -16.07
C THR A 48 15.15 -2.68 -15.04
N VAL A 49 14.41 -1.58 -14.95
CA VAL A 49 13.35 -1.44 -13.96
C VAL A 49 12.01 -1.10 -14.62
N ALA A 50 10.91 -1.43 -13.97
CA ALA A 50 9.57 -0.93 -14.28
C ALA A 50 9.02 -0.21 -13.04
N LEU A 51 9.24 1.10 -12.99
CA LEU A 51 8.83 1.99 -11.91
C LEU A 51 7.89 3.08 -12.42
N PRO A 52 6.98 3.61 -11.58
CA PRO A 52 6.03 4.65 -11.97
C PRO A 52 6.64 6.06 -11.99
N TYR A 53 7.93 6.17 -12.19
CA TYR A 53 8.68 7.41 -12.11
C TYR A 53 9.16 7.86 -13.49
N SER A 54 9.39 9.15 -13.62
CA SER A 54 10.06 9.70 -14.81
C SER A 54 11.49 9.15 -14.94
N ASP A 55 12.00 9.09 -16.17
CA ASP A 55 13.38 8.67 -16.42
C ASP A 55 14.39 9.58 -15.69
N GLN A 56 14.08 10.87 -15.55
CA GLN A 56 14.90 11.81 -14.81
C GLN A 56 14.98 11.42 -13.33
N THR A 57 13.85 11.10 -12.70
CA THR A 57 13.81 10.67 -11.30
C THR A 57 14.61 9.38 -11.10
N VAL A 58 14.42 8.39 -11.98
CA VAL A 58 15.17 7.13 -11.92
C VAL A 58 16.67 7.36 -12.06
N GLN A 59 17.10 8.24 -13.00
CA GLN A 59 18.51 8.59 -13.16
C GLN A 59 19.06 9.31 -11.91
N CYS A 60 18.30 10.24 -11.33
CA CYS A 60 18.70 10.91 -10.08
C CYS A 60 18.84 9.92 -8.92
N LEU A 61 17.92 8.94 -8.81
CA LEU A 61 18.00 7.90 -7.77
C LEU A 61 19.23 7.01 -7.96
N ALA A 62 19.59 6.63 -9.20
CA ALA A 62 20.79 5.85 -9.49
C ALA A 62 22.07 6.63 -9.13
N SER A 63 22.11 7.91 -9.47
CA SER A 63 23.24 8.80 -9.14
C SER A 63 23.35 9.03 -7.63
N MET A 64 22.23 9.23 -6.93
CA MET A 64 22.20 9.35 -5.46
C MET A 64 22.68 8.07 -4.79
N TYR A 65 22.24 6.91 -5.26
CA TYR A 65 22.70 5.61 -4.78
C TYR A 65 24.22 5.48 -4.93
N TYR A 66 24.76 5.87 -6.11
CA TYR A 66 26.20 5.89 -6.35
C TYR A 66 26.93 6.82 -5.38
N CYS A 67 26.46 8.06 -5.21
CA CYS A 67 27.08 9.03 -4.32
C CYS A 67 27.13 8.54 -2.87
N LYS A 68 26.03 7.97 -2.37
CA LYS A 68 25.96 7.44 -1.00
C LYS A 68 26.88 6.23 -0.79
N ASN A 69 27.00 5.36 -1.78
CA ASN A 69 27.88 4.18 -1.71
C ASN A 69 29.35 4.52 -1.79
N ASN A 70 29.71 5.64 -2.42
CA ASN A 70 31.10 6.06 -2.60
C ASN A 70 31.50 7.22 -1.66
N GLY A 71 30.68 7.59 -0.69
CA GLY A 71 30.94 8.67 0.26
C GLY A 71 31.00 10.06 -0.38
N LEU A 72 30.31 10.24 -1.50
CA LEU A 72 30.18 11.50 -2.23
C LEU A 72 28.93 12.30 -1.84
N TRP A 73 28.08 11.73 -1.02
CA TRP A 73 26.88 12.38 -0.47
C TRP A 73 27.26 13.04 0.84
N ASP A 74 27.22 14.39 0.87
CA ASP A 74 27.55 15.17 2.06
C ASP A 74 26.38 15.17 3.05
N SER A 75 26.65 15.36 4.34
CA SER A 75 25.63 15.48 5.38
C SER A 75 24.74 16.73 5.25
N SER A 76 25.13 17.69 4.43
CA SER A 76 24.33 18.86 4.06
C SER A 76 23.43 18.62 2.85
N ASP A 77 23.67 17.53 2.09
CA ASP A 77 22.83 17.15 0.96
C ASP A 77 21.48 16.59 1.44
N SER A 78 20.45 16.85 0.68
CA SER A 78 19.10 16.32 0.94
C SER A 78 18.37 16.08 -0.36
N GLY A 79 17.62 14.99 -0.43
CA GLY A 79 16.72 14.71 -1.55
C GLY A 79 15.70 15.82 -1.80
N LEU A 80 15.37 16.62 -0.77
CA LEU A 80 14.48 17.76 -0.88
C LEU A 80 15.08 18.95 -1.62
N THR A 81 16.38 19.19 -1.47
CA THR A 81 17.04 20.41 -1.93
C THR A 81 18.09 20.20 -3.01
N VAL A 82 18.48 18.95 -3.26
CA VAL A 82 19.53 18.64 -4.25
C VAL A 82 19.14 19.12 -5.64
N ASP A 83 20.13 19.68 -6.37
CA ASP A 83 19.98 20.05 -7.76
C ASP A 83 19.87 18.78 -8.63
N THR A 84 18.71 18.58 -9.22
CA THR A 84 18.39 17.36 -10.01
C THR A 84 19.16 17.31 -11.32
N ASP A 85 19.46 18.45 -11.96
CA ASP A 85 20.23 18.51 -13.20
C ASP A 85 21.68 18.15 -12.92
N TYR A 86 22.23 18.67 -11.81
CA TYR A 86 23.57 18.29 -11.35
C TYR A 86 23.62 16.80 -11.01
N LEU A 87 22.65 16.29 -10.22
CA LEU A 87 22.60 14.89 -9.80
C LEU A 87 22.51 13.95 -11.01
N ALA A 88 21.64 14.27 -11.97
CA ALA A 88 21.49 13.48 -13.20
C ALA A 88 22.74 13.51 -14.09
N SER A 89 23.60 14.53 -13.95
CA SER A 89 24.85 14.68 -14.73
C SER A 89 26.02 13.88 -14.15
N ILE A 90 25.91 13.35 -12.94
CA ILE A 90 26.98 12.61 -12.29
C ILE A 90 27.24 11.30 -13.05
N ALA A 91 28.49 11.13 -13.51
CA ALA A 91 28.91 9.87 -14.11
C ALA A 91 28.92 8.76 -13.04
N THR A 92 28.18 7.73 -13.29
CA THR A 92 28.06 6.58 -12.40
C THR A 92 28.32 5.27 -13.16
N ASN A 93 28.78 4.25 -12.45
CA ASN A 93 28.85 2.89 -12.99
C ASN A 93 27.53 2.10 -12.83
N TYR A 94 26.49 2.72 -12.22
CA TYR A 94 25.15 2.17 -12.15
C TYR A 94 24.31 2.74 -13.29
N VAL A 95 23.92 1.90 -14.23
CA VAL A 95 23.05 2.26 -15.35
C VAL A 95 21.69 1.66 -15.11
N VAL A 96 20.71 2.51 -14.83
CA VAL A 96 19.34 2.09 -14.60
C VAL A 96 18.45 2.57 -15.74
N SER A 97 17.81 1.61 -16.43
CA SER A 97 16.90 1.87 -17.54
C SER A 97 15.46 1.59 -17.11
N ASN A 98 14.57 2.57 -17.20
CA ASN A 98 13.17 2.42 -16.82
C ASN A 98 12.29 2.15 -18.04
N VAL A 99 11.48 1.09 -17.98
CA VAL A 99 10.44 0.82 -18.98
C VAL A 99 9.07 1.40 -18.58
N GLY A 100 9.00 1.94 -17.35
CA GLY A 100 7.81 2.58 -16.80
C GLY A 100 6.68 1.62 -16.43
N CYS A 101 5.84 2.06 -15.51
CA CYS A 101 4.55 1.44 -15.17
C CYS A 101 3.61 2.49 -14.55
N GLY A 102 2.35 2.12 -14.25
CA GLY A 102 1.46 2.97 -13.47
C GLY A 102 1.75 2.93 -11.97
N ASN A 103 1.19 3.86 -11.18
CA ASN A 103 1.35 3.94 -9.73
C ASN A 103 0.86 2.69 -8.98
N THR A 104 -0.03 1.91 -9.56
CA THR A 104 -0.47 0.62 -9.00
C THR A 104 0.45 -0.55 -9.36
N GLY A 105 1.51 -0.29 -10.13
CA GLY A 105 2.46 -1.32 -10.57
C GLY A 105 2.00 -2.13 -11.80
N VAL A 106 2.77 -3.16 -12.11
CA VAL A 106 2.51 -4.05 -13.25
C VAL A 106 1.62 -5.22 -12.83
N SER A 107 0.74 -5.65 -13.75
CA SER A 107 -0.10 -6.83 -13.55
C SER A 107 0.68 -8.14 -13.81
N VAL A 108 0.11 -9.26 -13.34
CA VAL A 108 0.66 -10.61 -13.62
C VAL A 108 0.70 -10.88 -15.13
N GLU A 109 -0.26 -10.38 -15.89
CA GLU A 109 -0.32 -10.53 -17.34
C GLU A 109 0.83 -9.81 -18.04
N ASN A 110 1.20 -8.60 -17.58
CA ASN A 110 2.37 -7.89 -18.09
C ASN A 110 3.64 -8.73 -17.87
N VAL A 111 3.83 -9.26 -16.66
CA VAL A 111 5.01 -10.08 -16.33
C VAL A 111 5.04 -11.38 -17.12
N LYS A 112 3.89 -12.02 -17.34
CA LYS A 112 3.78 -13.20 -18.21
C LYS A 112 4.23 -12.89 -19.64
N SER A 113 3.77 -11.76 -20.20
CA SER A 113 4.15 -11.31 -21.54
C SER A 113 5.66 -11.06 -21.63
N TRP A 114 6.22 -10.30 -20.69
CA TRP A 114 7.65 -10.04 -20.65
C TRP A 114 8.50 -11.30 -20.52
N LYS A 115 8.03 -12.27 -19.70
CA LYS A 115 8.73 -13.58 -19.56
C LYS A 115 8.74 -14.36 -20.87
N GLN A 116 7.64 -14.33 -21.64
CA GLN A 116 7.55 -14.98 -22.94
C GLN A 116 8.49 -14.35 -23.96
N ASP A 117 8.64 -13.03 -23.92
CA ASP A 117 9.48 -12.24 -24.81
C ASP A 117 10.95 -12.21 -24.37
N GLY A 118 11.27 -12.76 -23.18
CA GLY A 118 12.60 -12.69 -22.58
C GLY A 118 13.04 -11.28 -22.18
N SER A 119 12.10 -10.40 -21.90
CA SER A 119 12.31 -8.95 -21.60
C SER A 119 11.83 -8.54 -20.22
N ILE A 120 11.70 -9.48 -19.27
CA ILE A 120 11.28 -9.15 -17.91
C ILE A 120 12.30 -8.22 -17.26
N PRO A 121 11.88 -7.05 -16.70
CA PRO A 121 12.76 -6.16 -15.98
C PRO A 121 13.35 -6.83 -14.74
N ASP A 122 14.58 -6.46 -14.35
CA ASP A 122 15.25 -6.99 -13.16
C ASP A 122 14.48 -6.66 -11.88
N LEU A 123 13.90 -5.44 -11.83
CA LEU A 123 13.14 -4.89 -10.71
C LEU A 123 11.85 -4.25 -11.23
N PHE A 124 10.73 -4.53 -10.59
CA PHE A 124 9.47 -3.90 -10.97
C PHE A 124 8.53 -3.69 -9.78
N LEU A 125 7.74 -2.62 -9.84
CA LEU A 125 6.64 -2.42 -8.91
C LEU A 125 5.52 -3.39 -9.28
N ALA A 126 5.10 -4.22 -8.34
CA ALA A 126 4.05 -5.21 -8.55
C ALA A 126 2.70 -4.70 -8.05
N GLN A 127 1.67 -4.88 -8.86
CA GLN A 127 0.29 -4.71 -8.42
C GLN A 127 -0.11 -5.82 -7.44
N ASP A 128 0.44 -7.02 -7.63
CA ASP A 128 0.14 -8.25 -6.87
C ASP A 128 1.41 -9.06 -6.66
N SER A 129 2.17 -8.71 -5.63
CA SER A 129 3.40 -9.39 -5.26
C SER A 129 3.18 -10.86 -4.91
N SER A 130 2.06 -11.18 -4.24
CA SER A 130 1.72 -12.54 -3.83
C SER A 130 1.45 -13.46 -5.03
N SER A 131 0.67 -12.99 -6.01
CA SER A 131 0.46 -13.74 -7.26
C SER A 131 1.72 -13.84 -8.11
N MET A 132 2.61 -12.83 -8.07
CA MET A 132 3.93 -12.90 -8.70
C MET A 132 4.78 -14.02 -8.07
N TRP A 133 4.78 -14.11 -6.73
CA TRP A 133 5.46 -15.17 -5.99
C TRP A 133 4.88 -16.55 -6.30
N ALA A 134 3.57 -16.73 -6.18
CA ALA A 134 2.89 -17.98 -6.50
C ALA A 134 3.11 -18.44 -7.95
N GLY A 135 3.24 -17.49 -8.88
CA GLY A 135 3.54 -17.75 -10.30
C GLY A 135 5.01 -18.04 -10.61
N GLY A 136 5.93 -17.95 -9.63
CA GLY A 136 7.37 -18.15 -9.82
C GLY A 136 8.01 -17.10 -10.74
N TYR A 137 7.48 -15.87 -10.71
CA TYR A 137 8.01 -14.74 -11.49
C TYR A 137 9.06 -13.95 -10.73
N VAL A 138 9.05 -14.04 -9.43
CA VAL A 138 9.95 -13.30 -8.53
C VAL A 138 10.76 -14.26 -7.68
N GLN A 139 11.85 -13.79 -7.12
CA GLN A 139 12.74 -14.60 -6.30
C GLN A 139 12.64 -14.23 -4.82
N GLU A 140 13.09 -15.14 -3.96
CA GLU A 140 13.26 -14.91 -2.53
C GLU A 140 14.38 -13.89 -2.28
N LEU A 141 14.15 -13.00 -1.30
CA LEU A 141 15.04 -11.87 -1.01
C LEU A 141 15.77 -11.97 0.33
N ASN A 142 15.53 -12.98 1.17
CA ASN A 142 16.12 -13.08 2.51
C ASN A 142 17.65 -12.93 2.50
N GLY A 143 18.32 -13.56 1.53
CA GLY A 143 19.78 -13.49 1.40
C GLY A 143 20.32 -12.09 1.07
N PHE A 144 19.48 -11.19 0.55
CA PHE A 144 19.84 -9.82 0.18
C PHE A 144 19.40 -8.80 1.22
N LEU A 145 18.37 -9.12 2.02
CA LEU A 145 17.74 -8.19 2.93
C LEU A 145 18.18 -8.37 4.38
N SER A 146 18.69 -9.54 4.78
CA SER A 146 19.01 -9.88 6.19
C SER A 146 19.99 -8.89 6.86
N ASP A 147 20.94 -8.34 6.13
CA ASP A 147 21.93 -7.39 6.61
C ASP A 147 21.80 -6.02 5.93
N ASN A 148 20.65 -5.74 5.31
CA ASN A 148 20.48 -4.53 4.54
C ASN A 148 20.36 -3.30 5.45
N ARG A 149 21.23 -2.32 5.24
CA ARG A 149 21.33 -1.11 6.07
C ARG A 149 20.09 -0.22 6.07
N TYR A 150 19.23 -0.36 5.06
CA TYR A 150 18.00 0.43 4.94
C TYR A 150 16.81 -0.20 5.70
N LEU A 151 16.93 -1.45 6.15
CA LEU A 151 15.85 -2.21 6.79
C LEU A 151 15.91 -2.20 8.32
N SER A 152 16.38 -1.12 8.92
CA SER A 152 16.33 -0.97 10.37
C SER A 152 14.88 -0.79 10.85
N SER A 153 14.44 -1.59 11.83
CA SER A 153 13.10 -1.49 12.44
C SER A 153 12.79 -0.13 13.08
N GLN A 154 13.81 0.69 13.34
CA GLN A 154 13.63 2.06 13.82
C GLN A 154 13.29 3.04 12.69
N GLN A 155 13.53 2.67 11.43
CA GLN A 155 13.35 3.51 10.26
C GLN A 155 12.13 3.14 9.42
N ILE A 156 11.55 1.97 9.64
CA ILE A 156 10.44 1.44 8.84
C ILE A 156 9.28 0.98 9.72
N TYR A 157 8.09 0.87 9.13
CA TYR A 157 6.96 0.18 9.75
C TYR A 157 7.15 -1.33 9.54
N ALA A 158 7.56 -2.02 10.59
CA ALA A 158 8.01 -3.42 10.50
C ALA A 158 6.94 -4.38 9.94
N ASP A 159 5.67 -4.14 10.28
CA ASP A 159 4.57 -5.00 9.85
C ASP A 159 4.33 -4.91 8.33
N ALA A 160 4.74 -3.81 7.69
CA ALA A 160 4.70 -3.69 6.24
C ALA A 160 5.61 -4.71 5.53
N LEU A 161 6.76 -5.04 6.11
CA LEU A 161 7.64 -6.08 5.55
C LEU A 161 7.01 -7.46 5.57
N THR A 162 6.17 -7.73 6.58
CA THR A 162 5.54 -9.06 6.70
C THR A 162 4.42 -9.27 5.70
N SER A 163 3.87 -8.20 5.11
CA SER A 163 2.85 -8.29 4.08
C SER A 163 3.33 -9.04 2.82
N ASP A 164 4.63 -8.96 2.52
CA ASP A 164 5.26 -9.55 1.35
C ASP A 164 6.12 -10.79 1.71
N SER A 165 5.63 -11.59 2.66
CA SER A 165 6.33 -12.80 3.11
C SER A 165 5.40 -14.00 3.20
N GLU A 166 5.92 -15.18 2.89
CA GLU A 166 5.25 -16.46 3.06
C GLU A 166 6.20 -17.45 3.73
N GLY A 167 5.78 -18.04 4.85
CA GLY A 167 6.61 -19.01 5.58
C GLY A 167 7.95 -18.46 6.08
N GLY A 168 8.07 -17.14 6.25
CA GLY A 168 9.33 -16.47 6.65
C GLY A 168 10.26 -16.12 5.47
N MET A 169 9.82 -16.36 4.24
CA MET A 169 10.52 -15.97 3.02
C MET A 169 9.95 -14.64 2.50
N PHE A 170 10.79 -13.62 2.42
CA PHE A 170 10.42 -12.35 1.78
C PHE A 170 10.59 -12.44 0.27
N PHE A 171 9.58 -12.04 -0.48
CA PHE A 171 9.57 -12.10 -1.94
C PHE A 171 9.41 -10.73 -2.61
N ALA A 172 9.22 -9.67 -1.84
CA ALA A 172 9.20 -8.30 -2.33
C ALA A 172 9.66 -7.32 -1.24
N VAL A 173 9.93 -6.08 -1.64
CA VAL A 173 10.25 -4.95 -0.77
C VAL A 173 9.09 -3.98 -0.82
N PRO A 174 8.31 -3.79 0.25
CA PRO A 174 7.25 -2.80 0.30
C PRO A 174 7.83 -1.40 0.02
N HIS A 175 7.19 -0.65 -0.87
CA HIS A 175 7.73 0.62 -1.34
C HIS A 175 6.94 1.82 -0.83
N TYR A 176 5.64 1.80 -1.03
CA TYR A 176 4.67 2.73 -0.46
C TYR A 176 3.34 2.02 -0.24
N CYS A 177 2.40 2.71 0.37
CA CYS A 177 1.06 2.18 0.58
C CYS A 177 -0.01 3.23 0.28
N SER A 178 -1.22 2.75 0.05
CA SER A 178 -2.43 3.56 0.05
C SER A 178 -3.36 3.07 1.16
N ALA A 179 -4.29 3.92 1.60
CA ALA A 179 -5.33 3.51 2.53
C ALA A 179 -6.69 3.48 1.85
N GLU A 180 -7.54 2.55 2.26
CA GLU A 180 -8.96 2.61 1.93
C GLU A 180 -9.63 3.68 2.79
N ILE A 181 -10.38 4.56 2.14
CA ILE A 181 -10.98 5.76 2.76
C ILE A 181 -12.40 5.96 2.27
N VAL A 182 -13.14 6.81 2.97
CA VAL A 182 -14.36 7.39 2.45
C VAL A 182 -14.06 8.79 1.94
N ILE A 183 -14.43 9.07 0.70
CA ILE A 183 -14.31 10.36 0.04
C ILE A 183 -15.67 11.04 0.09
N GLY A 184 -15.69 12.33 0.41
CA GLY A 184 -16.91 13.12 0.46
C GLY A 184 -16.84 14.38 -0.39
N SER A 185 -17.99 14.77 -0.94
CA SER A 185 -18.17 16.04 -1.63
C SER A 185 -18.61 17.13 -0.66
N ARG A 186 -17.90 18.27 -0.65
CA ARG A 186 -18.26 19.43 0.16
C ARG A 186 -19.59 20.07 -0.25
N GLU A 187 -20.09 19.78 -1.46
CA GLU A 187 -21.33 20.30 -1.99
C GLU A 187 -22.55 19.81 -1.20
N TYR A 188 -22.42 18.63 -0.53
CA TYR A 188 -23.50 17.96 0.19
C TYR A 188 -23.28 17.90 1.71
N ILE A 189 -22.42 18.75 2.27
CA ILE A 189 -22.25 18.82 3.73
C ILE A 189 -23.52 19.41 4.35
N PRO A 190 -24.25 18.66 5.22
CA PRO A 190 -25.45 19.18 5.85
C PRO A 190 -25.14 20.39 6.73
N SER A 191 -25.97 21.43 6.64
CA SER A 191 -25.84 22.62 7.47
C SER A 191 -26.17 22.33 8.93
N SER A 192 -27.04 21.36 9.18
CA SER A 192 -27.49 20.94 10.52
C SER A 192 -26.41 20.24 11.34
N SER A 193 -25.59 19.38 10.71
CA SER A 193 -24.56 18.59 11.40
C SER A 193 -23.13 19.05 11.11
N GLY A 194 -22.92 19.82 10.03
CA GLY A 194 -21.59 20.11 9.51
C GLY A 194 -20.91 18.87 8.91
N LYS A 195 -19.61 18.97 8.66
CA LYS A 195 -18.80 17.86 8.12
C LYS A 195 -18.64 16.74 9.15
N LEU A 196 -18.80 15.48 8.73
CA LEU A 196 -18.52 14.33 9.57
C LEU A 196 -17.05 14.36 10.04
N GLN A 197 -16.79 13.90 11.25
CA GLN A 197 -15.44 13.81 11.79
C GLN A 197 -14.59 12.82 10.96
N THR A 198 -13.31 13.14 10.78
CA THR A 198 -12.39 12.28 10.00
C THR A 198 -12.36 10.86 10.56
N LYS A 199 -12.30 10.73 11.89
CA LYS A 199 -12.44 9.44 12.60
C LYS A 199 -13.89 9.31 13.05
N ASN A 200 -14.59 8.28 12.58
CA ASN A 200 -16.03 8.12 12.77
C ASN A 200 -16.39 6.65 13.03
N THR A 201 -17.57 6.45 13.59
CA THR A 201 -18.16 5.13 13.81
C THR A 201 -19.20 4.81 12.75
N THR A 202 -19.67 3.56 12.72
CA THR A 202 -20.78 3.14 11.86
C THR A 202 -22.07 3.89 12.19
N GLU A 203 -22.29 4.25 13.46
CA GLU A 203 -23.42 5.06 13.90
C GLU A 203 -23.29 6.50 13.40
N ASP A 204 -22.12 7.14 13.61
CA ASP A 204 -21.86 8.49 13.12
C ASP A 204 -22.07 8.61 11.61
N LEU A 205 -21.58 7.63 10.84
CA LEU A 205 -21.74 7.59 9.37
C LEU A 205 -23.22 7.50 8.99
N ARG A 206 -24.00 6.63 9.67
CA ARG A 206 -25.41 6.48 9.39
C ARG A 206 -26.18 7.77 9.69
N ASP A 207 -25.97 8.38 10.86
CA ASP A 207 -26.62 9.61 11.26
C ASP A 207 -26.28 10.77 10.30
N TYR A 208 -25.04 10.78 9.82
CA TYR A 208 -24.61 11.76 8.82
C TYR A 208 -25.32 11.57 7.48
N LEU A 209 -25.49 10.32 7.02
CA LEU A 209 -26.25 10.01 5.80
C LEU A 209 -27.72 10.41 5.92
N VAL A 210 -28.34 10.24 7.09
CA VAL A 210 -29.70 10.71 7.35
C VAL A 210 -29.77 12.23 7.21
N ALA A 211 -28.84 12.97 7.82
CA ALA A 211 -28.78 14.42 7.70
C ALA A 211 -28.57 14.90 6.23
N ILE A 212 -27.73 14.19 5.47
CA ILE A 212 -27.57 14.45 4.02
C ILE A 212 -28.91 14.24 3.30
N GLN A 213 -29.58 13.13 3.52
CA GLN A 213 -30.84 12.81 2.84
C GLN A 213 -31.95 13.83 3.17
N ASP A 214 -31.99 14.33 4.40
CA ASP A 214 -32.97 15.32 4.82
C ASP A 214 -32.75 16.69 4.13
N GLU A 215 -31.50 17.10 3.92
CA GLU A 215 -31.16 18.40 3.33
C GLU A 215 -30.94 18.35 1.82
N HIS A 216 -30.49 17.22 1.29
CA HIS A 216 -30.11 16.98 -0.11
C HIS A 216 -30.76 15.70 -0.68
N PRO A 217 -32.11 15.61 -0.71
CA PRO A 217 -32.80 14.39 -1.17
C PRO A 217 -32.57 14.07 -2.65
N GLU A 218 -31.99 14.99 -3.41
CA GLU A 218 -31.63 14.81 -4.81
C GLU A 218 -30.32 14.06 -5.02
N CYS A 219 -29.48 13.95 -3.98
CA CYS A 219 -28.19 13.28 -4.11
C CYS A 219 -28.23 11.82 -3.63
N ALA A 220 -27.26 11.03 -4.08
CA ALA A 220 -26.95 9.75 -3.46
C ALA A 220 -26.15 10.02 -2.18
N GLY A 221 -26.71 9.73 -1.01
CA GLY A 221 -26.02 9.92 0.26
C GLY A 221 -24.69 9.13 0.27
N PHE A 222 -24.74 7.83 -0.06
CA PHE A 222 -23.56 7.03 -0.33
C PHE A 222 -23.70 6.33 -1.70
N SER A 223 -22.72 6.50 -2.57
CA SER A 223 -22.68 5.80 -3.86
C SER A 223 -21.99 4.46 -3.70
N SER A 224 -22.58 3.39 -4.24
CA SER A 224 -22.03 2.04 -4.21
C SER A 224 -21.60 1.58 -2.79
N ALA A 225 -22.48 1.80 -1.80
CA ALA A 225 -22.17 1.54 -0.39
C ALA A 225 -21.73 0.08 -0.10
N TYR A 226 -22.08 -0.87 -0.99
CA TYR A 226 -21.58 -2.26 -0.90
C TYR A 226 -20.06 -2.37 -1.03
N ASP A 227 -19.41 -1.37 -1.60
CA ASP A 227 -17.94 -1.32 -1.66
C ASP A 227 -17.28 -1.17 -0.28
N LEU A 228 -18.04 -0.74 0.74
CA LEU A 228 -17.58 -0.73 2.12
C LEU A 228 -17.49 -2.12 2.76
N ILE A 229 -18.34 -3.07 2.32
CA ILE A 229 -18.53 -4.34 3.05
C ILE A 229 -17.23 -5.10 3.29
N PRO A 230 -16.31 -5.26 2.32
CA PRO A 230 -15.06 -5.95 2.54
C PRO A 230 -14.19 -5.33 3.65
N TYR A 231 -14.35 -4.04 3.92
CA TYR A 231 -13.56 -3.27 4.87
C TYR A 231 -14.24 -3.09 6.23
N LEU A 232 -15.51 -3.45 6.35
CA LEU A 232 -16.26 -3.30 7.61
C LEU A 232 -16.00 -4.43 8.62
N GLY A 233 -15.06 -5.34 8.36
CA GLY A 233 -14.70 -6.40 9.30
C GLY A 233 -14.32 -5.86 10.68
N SER A 234 -13.58 -4.75 10.75
CA SER A 234 -13.22 -4.10 12.01
C SER A 234 -14.43 -3.56 12.78
N ALA A 235 -15.46 -3.11 12.08
CA ALA A 235 -16.67 -2.57 12.69
C ALA A 235 -17.57 -3.66 13.29
N PHE A 236 -17.54 -4.88 12.76
CA PHE A 236 -18.42 -5.97 13.14
C PHE A 236 -17.70 -7.16 13.80
N ASN A 237 -16.36 -7.13 13.91
CA ASN A 237 -15.57 -8.12 14.64
C ASN A 237 -15.18 -7.61 16.02
N GLY A 238 -16.07 -7.75 16.98
CA GLY A 238 -15.84 -7.28 18.35
C GLY A 238 -14.61 -7.87 19.08
N ASP A 239 -14.15 -9.06 18.64
CA ASP A 239 -12.96 -9.72 19.22
C ASP A 239 -11.65 -9.24 18.60
N ASN A 240 -11.71 -8.71 17.36
CA ASN A 240 -10.55 -8.20 16.64
C ASN A 240 -10.92 -6.98 15.80
N PRO A 241 -11.03 -5.80 16.41
CA PRO A 241 -11.43 -4.58 15.71
C PRO A 241 -10.43 -4.08 14.66
N THR A 242 -9.23 -4.69 14.57
CA THR A 242 -8.24 -4.39 13.53
C THR A 242 -8.32 -5.35 12.34
N SER A 243 -9.23 -6.32 12.34
CA SER A 243 -9.42 -7.25 11.23
C SER A 243 -10.41 -6.67 10.22
N TYR A 244 -9.92 -5.93 9.24
CA TYR A 244 -10.73 -5.37 8.17
C TYR A 244 -11.20 -6.45 7.17
N MET A 245 -10.29 -7.36 6.81
CA MET A 245 -10.58 -8.43 5.85
C MET A 245 -11.13 -9.65 6.55
N VAL A 246 -12.41 -9.86 6.40
CA VAL A 246 -13.11 -11.03 6.97
C VAL A 246 -12.56 -12.34 6.42
N TYR A 247 -11.94 -12.33 5.23
CA TYR A 247 -11.40 -13.53 4.60
C TYR A 247 -10.30 -14.22 5.42
N SER A 248 -9.41 -13.48 6.07
CA SER A 248 -8.40 -14.08 6.94
C SER A 248 -9.02 -14.81 8.14
N GLU A 249 -10.16 -14.34 8.61
CA GLU A 249 -10.95 -15.02 9.65
C GLU A 249 -11.70 -16.23 9.10
N TYR A 250 -12.21 -16.17 7.85
CA TYR A 250 -12.90 -17.28 7.21
C TYR A 250 -12.06 -18.55 7.14
N ARG A 251 -10.76 -18.43 6.84
CA ARG A 251 -9.85 -19.59 6.85
C ARG A 251 -9.68 -20.22 8.22
N LYS A 252 -9.90 -19.48 9.30
CA LYS A 252 -9.72 -19.92 10.68
C LYS A 252 -11.05 -20.37 11.26
N ASP A 253 -12.12 -19.63 11.02
CA ASP A 253 -13.46 -19.83 11.58
C ASP A 253 -14.51 -19.32 10.56
N PRO A 254 -14.95 -20.21 9.63
CA PRO A 254 -15.93 -19.85 8.59
C PRO A 254 -17.28 -19.35 9.14
N GLU A 255 -17.74 -19.90 10.28
CA GLU A 255 -19.02 -19.52 10.88
C GLU A 255 -18.95 -18.09 11.43
N LYS A 256 -17.87 -17.77 12.14
CA LYS A 256 -17.63 -16.42 12.66
C LYS A 256 -17.49 -15.40 11.53
N ALA A 257 -16.69 -15.71 10.51
CA ALA A 257 -16.52 -14.83 9.35
C ALA A 257 -17.85 -14.62 8.60
N GLY A 258 -18.65 -15.69 8.44
CA GLY A 258 -19.99 -15.59 7.88
C GLY A 258 -20.91 -14.66 8.68
N THR A 259 -20.82 -14.68 10.01
CA THR A 259 -21.59 -13.77 10.88
C THR A 259 -21.15 -12.33 10.66
N ILE A 260 -19.85 -12.04 10.67
CA ILE A 260 -19.29 -10.68 10.51
C ILE A 260 -19.73 -10.09 9.16
N ILE A 261 -19.59 -10.85 8.06
CA ILE A 261 -19.94 -10.33 6.74
C ILE A 261 -21.45 -10.18 6.56
N ASN A 262 -22.25 -11.03 7.22
CA ASN A 262 -23.70 -10.87 7.24
C ASN A 262 -24.11 -9.59 7.97
N ASP A 263 -23.50 -9.27 9.10
CA ASP A 263 -23.78 -8.07 9.87
C ASP A 263 -23.35 -6.81 9.09
N ALA A 264 -22.17 -6.82 8.47
CA ALA A 264 -21.69 -5.75 7.59
C ALA A 264 -22.64 -5.54 6.39
N SER A 265 -23.06 -6.64 5.74
CA SER A 265 -24.00 -6.60 4.61
C SER A 265 -25.38 -6.10 5.02
N SER A 266 -25.87 -6.50 6.19
CA SER A 266 -27.15 -6.04 6.76
C SER A 266 -27.12 -4.56 7.10
N TYR A 267 -26.01 -4.06 7.65
CA TYR A 267 -25.80 -2.64 7.91
C TYR A 267 -25.87 -1.83 6.61
N VAL A 268 -25.14 -2.24 5.57
CA VAL A 268 -25.14 -1.56 4.26
C VAL A 268 -26.50 -1.70 3.56
N ARG A 269 -27.18 -2.87 3.68
CA ARG A 269 -28.54 -3.03 3.17
C ARG A 269 -29.51 -2.01 3.76
N GLY A 270 -29.32 -1.66 5.04
CA GLY A 270 -30.07 -0.58 5.69
C GLY A 270 -29.95 0.75 4.97
N PHE A 271 -28.80 1.07 4.39
CA PHE A 271 -28.65 2.32 3.61
C PHE A 271 -29.54 2.32 2.37
N TYR A 272 -29.63 1.21 1.64
CA TYR A 272 -30.50 1.10 0.47
C TYR A 272 -31.98 1.09 0.82
N SER A 273 -32.38 0.37 1.89
CA SER A 273 -33.77 0.32 2.33
C SER A 273 -34.29 1.69 2.82
N ASP A 274 -33.42 2.49 3.42
CA ASP A 274 -33.73 3.80 3.95
C ASP A 274 -33.47 4.95 2.95
N SER A 275 -33.13 4.59 1.70
CA SER A 275 -32.78 5.54 0.62
C SER A 275 -31.56 6.42 0.90
N LEU A 276 -30.66 5.96 1.78
CA LEU A 276 -29.41 6.66 2.13
C LEU A 276 -28.27 6.35 1.13
N ALA A 277 -28.43 5.32 0.32
CA ALA A 277 -27.47 4.93 -0.70
C ALA A 277 -28.14 4.72 -2.05
N ASN A 278 -27.40 5.01 -3.13
CA ASN A 278 -27.82 4.78 -4.49
C ASN A 278 -26.60 4.45 -5.35
N ASP A 279 -26.73 3.55 -6.30
CA ASP A 279 -25.62 3.15 -7.17
C ASP A 279 -25.68 3.81 -8.54
N LEU A 280 -26.84 3.72 -9.15
CA LEU A 280 -27.08 4.18 -10.51
C LEU A 280 -28.47 4.80 -10.58
N SER A 281 -28.53 6.06 -10.86
CA SER A 281 -29.76 6.75 -11.23
C SER A 281 -29.77 6.91 -12.75
N ASP A 282 -30.74 6.31 -13.41
CA ASP A 282 -30.96 6.42 -14.86
C ASP A 282 -29.74 5.98 -15.73
N GLY A 283 -28.91 5.06 -15.19
CA GLY A 283 -27.74 4.54 -15.90
C GLY A 283 -26.48 5.40 -15.78
N ALA A 284 -26.50 6.47 -14.98
CA ALA A 284 -25.34 7.28 -14.69
C ALA A 284 -24.80 6.97 -13.28
N ASP A 285 -23.48 6.82 -13.18
CA ASP A 285 -22.79 6.69 -11.89
C ASP A 285 -22.88 8.02 -11.12
N PRO A 286 -23.39 8.02 -9.88
CA PRO A 286 -23.55 9.25 -9.10
C PRO A 286 -22.24 9.99 -8.83
N VAL A 287 -21.11 9.28 -8.69
CA VAL A 287 -19.81 9.92 -8.46
C VAL A 287 -19.38 10.68 -9.70
N PHE A 288 -19.40 10.06 -10.88
CA PHE A 288 -19.04 10.74 -12.12
C PHE A 288 -20.05 11.82 -12.54
N SER A 289 -21.30 11.70 -12.11
CA SER A 289 -22.35 12.72 -12.34
C SER A 289 -22.30 13.86 -11.33
N ARG A 290 -21.43 13.78 -10.32
CA ARG A 290 -21.33 14.72 -9.20
C ARG A 290 -22.62 14.84 -8.38
N THR A 291 -23.35 13.74 -8.26
CA THR A 291 -24.58 13.63 -7.45
C THR A 291 -24.40 12.71 -6.25
N ALA A 292 -23.19 12.23 -5.96
CA ALA A 292 -22.85 11.46 -4.77
C ALA A 292 -22.32 12.38 -3.66
N ALA A 293 -22.80 12.19 -2.43
CA ALA A 293 -22.25 12.86 -1.26
C ALA A 293 -21.01 12.15 -0.72
N LEU A 294 -21.06 10.82 -0.63
CA LEU A 294 -19.98 9.95 -0.15
C LEU A 294 -19.78 8.75 -1.06
N TRP A 295 -18.54 8.26 -1.13
CA TRP A 295 -18.17 6.97 -1.73
C TRP A 295 -16.89 6.44 -1.12
N ALA A 296 -16.66 5.11 -1.21
CA ALA A 296 -15.42 4.48 -0.77
C ALA A 296 -14.45 4.36 -1.94
N ASP A 297 -13.17 4.63 -1.69
CA ASP A 297 -12.10 4.41 -2.66
C ASP A 297 -10.74 4.34 -1.97
N SER A 298 -9.72 3.94 -2.72
CA SER A 298 -8.33 3.99 -2.29
C SER A 298 -7.79 5.42 -2.32
N SER A 299 -6.99 5.78 -1.33
CA SER A 299 -6.29 7.07 -1.33
C SER A 299 -5.38 7.26 -2.55
N ALA A 300 -4.94 6.17 -3.19
CA ALA A 300 -4.18 6.23 -4.44
C ALA A 300 -4.93 6.92 -5.59
N ASN A 301 -6.27 6.96 -5.55
CA ASN A 301 -7.12 7.55 -6.59
C ASN A 301 -7.50 9.01 -6.31
N ILE A 302 -7.02 9.62 -5.22
CA ILE A 302 -7.40 10.98 -4.81
C ILE A 302 -7.16 12.01 -5.92
N ASN A 303 -6.04 11.91 -6.64
CA ASN A 303 -5.75 12.84 -7.74
C ASN A 303 -6.79 12.78 -8.87
N VAL A 304 -7.26 11.58 -9.19
CA VAL A 304 -8.32 11.39 -10.20
C VAL A 304 -9.59 12.10 -9.73
N TRP A 305 -9.98 11.89 -8.50
CA TRP A 305 -11.18 12.52 -7.96
C TRP A 305 -11.04 14.05 -7.81
N ALA A 306 -9.84 14.55 -7.49
CA ALA A 306 -9.59 15.99 -7.42
C ALA A 306 -9.75 16.70 -8.77
N GLU A 307 -9.50 16.02 -9.89
CA GLU A 307 -9.79 16.55 -11.24
C GLU A 307 -11.30 16.67 -11.50
N TYR A 308 -12.10 15.69 -11.04
CA TYR A 308 -13.56 15.71 -11.17
C TYR A 308 -14.24 16.67 -10.19
N TYR A 309 -13.67 16.85 -9.00
CA TYR A 309 -14.21 17.63 -7.89
C TYR A 309 -13.20 18.68 -7.41
N PRO A 310 -12.80 19.65 -8.24
CA PRO A 310 -11.78 20.62 -7.86
C PRO A 310 -12.23 21.39 -6.59
N ASP A 311 -11.35 21.41 -5.59
CA ASP A 311 -11.55 22.09 -4.28
C ASP A 311 -12.77 21.63 -3.46
N SER A 312 -13.47 20.58 -3.91
CA SER A 312 -14.73 20.14 -3.31
C SER A 312 -14.63 18.84 -2.51
N LEU A 313 -13.45 18.25 -2.37
CA LEU A 313 -13.28 16.98 -1.66
C LEU A 313 -12.95 17.17 -0.17
N TYR A 314 -13.36 16.18 0.61
CA TYR A 314 -12.83 15.89 1.94
C TYR A 314 -12.73 14.38 2.13
N PHE A 315 -11.92 13.96 3.10
CA PHE A 315 -11.59 12.55 3.30
C PHE A 315 -11.90 12.14 4.73
N LEU A 316 -12.32 10.88 4.89
CA LEU A 316 -12.68 10.26 6.15
C LEU A 316 -12.02 8.89 6.24
N HIS A 317 -11.68 8.46 7.44
CA HIS A 317 -11.36 7.06 7.67
C HIS A 317 -12.59 6.18 7.44
N LEU A 318 -12.36 4.89 7.14
CA LEU A 318 -13.43 3.90 7.16
C LEU A 318 -14.08 3.88 8.55
N PRO A 319 -15.41 3.70 8.64
CA PRO A 319 -16.09 3.65 9.92
C PRO A 319 -15.70 2.42 10.73
N CYS A 320 -15.67 2.54 12.04
CA CYS A 320 -15.37 1.46 12.97
C CYS A 320 -16.50 1.24 13.99
N SER A 321 -16.38 0.23 14.86
CA SER A 321 -17.42 -0.08 15.84
C SER A 321 -17.54 0.96 16.94
N ASP A 322 -16.43 1.56 17.35
CA ASP A 322 -16.40 2.55 18.42
C ASP A 322 -15.26 3.56 18.24
N ALA A 323 -15.37 4.69 18.91
CA ALA A 323 -14.43 5.80 18.78
C ALA A 323 -12.99 5.46 19.22
N SER A 324 -12.77 4.43 20.02
CA SER A 324 -11.43 4.04 20.49
C SER A 324 -10.62 3.33 19.39
N ASN A 325 -11.32 2.71 18.43
CA ASN A 325 -10.74 2.03 17.28
C ASN A 325 -10.79 2.88 16.00
N ALA A 326 -11.38 4.07 16.07
CA ALA A 326 -11.50 4.95 14.92
C ALA A 326 -10.14 5.40 14.40
N GLY A 327 -9.94 5.27 13.10
CA GLY A 327 -8.73 5.71 12.40
C GLY A 327 -7.61 4.68 12.37
N VAL A 328 -7.85 3.41 12.72
CA VAL A 328 -6.91 2.31 12.37
C VAL A 328 -6.98 2.13 10.86
N PRO A 329 -5.89 2.34 10.12
CA PRO A 329 -5.93 2.28 8.67
C PRO A 329 -5.88 0.83 8.17
N TYR A 330 -6.68 0.55 7.15
CA TYR A 330 -6.42 -0.56 6.24
C TYR A 330 -5.56 -0.04 5.10
N VAL A 331 -4.37 -0.60 4.93
CA VAL A 331 -3.40 -0.13 3.94
C VAL A 331 -3.01 -1.22 2.97
N SER A 332 -3.07 -0.86 1.70
CA SER A 332 -2.60 -1.69 0.59
C SER A 332 -1.15 -1.33 0.27
N THR A 333 -0.24 -2.32 0.38
CA THR A 333 1.17 -2.14 0.05
C THR A 333 1.42 -2.36 -1.43
N TYR A 334 2.21 -1.49 -2.03
CA TYR A 334 2.75 -1.62 -3.39
C TYR A 334 4.22 -1.95 -3.26
N SER A 335 4.63 -3.07 -3.82
CA SER A 335 5.91 -3.68 -3.49
C SER A 335 6.79 -3.90 -4.70
N LEU A 336 8.08 -3.71 -4.49
CA LEU A 336 9.12 -3.91 -5.50
C LEU A 336 9.56 -5.37 -5.50
N CYS A 337 9.40 -6.01 -6.64
CA CYS A 337 9.74 -7.40 -6.88
C CYS A 337 11.02 -7.52 -7.73
N VAL A 338 11.91 -8.41 -7.35
CA VAL A 338 13.08 -8.78 -8.16
C VAL A 338 12.72 -10.00 -9.01
N ALA A 339 12.94 -9.90 -10.31
CA ALA A 339 12.60 -10.96 -11.25
C ALA A 339 13.35 -12.25 -10.96
N SER A 340 12.64 -13.38 -11.05
CA SER A 340 13.24 -14.71 -10.94
C SER A 340 14.26 -14.92 -12.06
N GLY A 341 15.51 -15.23 -11.69
CA GLY A 341 16.61 -15.45 -12.63
C GLY A 341 17.29 -14.17 -13.13
N SER A 342 17.01 -12.99 -12.56
CA SER A 342 17.80 -11.80 -12.84
C SER A 342 19.28 -12.02 -12.51
N ALA A 343 20.14 -11.69 -13.46
CA ALA A 343 21.59 -11.72 -13.25
C ALA A 343 22.08 -10.62 -12.30
N ASN A 344 21.25 -9.58 -12.07
CA ASN A 344 21.56 -8.41 -11.29
C ASN A 344 20.77 -8.38 -9.96
N SER A 345 20.33 -9.54 -9.48
CA SER A 345 19.42 -9.66 -8.34
C SER A 345 19.91 -8.98 -7.06
N GLY A 346 21.22 -9.05 -6.77
CA GLY A 346 21.81 -8.35 -5.60
C GLY A 346 21.67 -6.83 -5.71
N PHE A 347 22.03 -6.25 -6.85
CA PHE A 347 21.86 -4.82 -7.09
C PHE A 347 20.38 -4.43 -7.10
N ALA A 348 19.51 -5.22 -7.74
CA ALA A 348 18.08 -4.97 -7.77
C ALA A 348 17.46 -4.93 -6.37
N ALA A 349 17.81 -5.87 -5.49
CA ALA A 349 17.31 -5.93 -4.11
C ALA A 349 17.82 -4.76 -3.25
N GLU A 350 19.12 -4.42 -3.37
CA GLU A 350 19.67 -3.28 -2.65
C GLU A 350 19.07 -1.95 -3.14
N PHE A 351 18.90 -1.80 -4.45
CA PHE A 351 18.31 -0.60 -5.03
C PHE A 351 16.84 -0.48 -4.63
N ALA A 352 16.09 -1.59 -4.60
CA ALA A 352 14.71 -1.60 -4.08
C ALA A 352 14.64 -1.12 -2.63
N ALA A 353 15.50 -1.64 -1.75
CA ALA A 353 15.55 -1.21 -0.36
C ALA A 353 15.97 0.26 -0.21
N PHE A 354 16.91 0.72 -1.04
CA PHE A 354 17.35 2.10 -1.07
C PHE A 354 16.20 3.04 -1.44
N ILE A 355 15.54 2.83 -2.57
CA ILE A 355 14.47 3.74 -3.02
C ILE A 355 13.22 3.68 -2.13
N SER A 356 13.03 2.58 -1.39
CA SER A 356 11.90 2.41 -0.49
C SER A 356 12.12 3.03 0.89
N PHE A 357 13.36 3.04 1.40
CA PHE A 357 13.59 3.35 2.82
C PHE A 357 14.69 4.37 3.09
N ASP A 358 15.52 4.73 2.10
CA ASP A 358 16.47 5.83 2.29
C ASP A 358 15.71 7.17 2.33
N PRO A 359 15.90 7.99 3.38
CA PRO A 359 15.14 9.23 3.52
C PRO A 359 15.32 10.21 2.37
N ASP A 360 16.52 10.34 1.83
CA ASP A 360 16.79 11.28 0.73
C ASP A 360 16.20 10.78 -0.58
N ALA A 361 16.22 9.46 -0.82
CA ALA A 361 15.57 8.85 -1.97
C ALA A 361 14.05 9.10 -1.91
N GLN A 362 13.44 8.88 -0.75
CA GLN A 362 12.01 9.14 -0.54
C GLN A 362 11.68 10.64 -0.68
N LEU A 363 12.46 11.54 -0.11
CA LEU A 363 12.27 12.99 -0.27
C LEU A 363 12.37 13.40 -1.74
N LEU A 364 13.31 12.84 -2.50
CA LEU A 364 13.44 13.09 -3.93
C LEU A 364 12.21 12.62 -4.71
N ILE A 365 11.72 11.40 -4.44
CA ILE A 365 10.54 10.82 -5.09
C ILE A 365 9.31 11.69 -4.81
N TYR A 366 9.01 11.99 -3.55
CA TYR A 366 7.83 12.78 -3.18
C TYR A 366 7.90 14.25 -3.63
N ARG A 367 9.10 14.75 -3.93
CA ARG A 367 9.30 16.09 -4.52
C ARG A 367 9.07 16.13 -6.03
N LEU A 368 9.51 15.09 -6.74
CA LEU A 368 9.54 15.10 -8.22
C LEU A 368 8.32 14.43 -8.83
N GLU A 369 7.73 13.47 -8.14
CA GLU A 369 6.63 12.68 -8.64
C GLU A 369 5.32 13.02 -7.92
N ASN A 370 4.20 12.82 -8.60
CA ASN A 370 2.90 13.02 -7.98
C ASN A 370 2.54 11.82 -7.10
N MET A 371 2.86 11.93 -5.81
CA MET A 371 2.63 10.88 -4.80
C MET A 371 1.42 11.19 -3.91
N THR A 372 0.57 12.17 -4.25
CA THR A 372 -0.62 12.51 -3.44
C THR A 372 -1.50 11.30 -3.23
N GLY A 373 -1.84 11.03 -1.97
CA GLY A 373 -2.64 9.86 -1.56
C GLY A 373 -1.83 8.57 -1.36
N LEU A 374 -0.54 8.56 -1.72
CA LEU A 374 0.38 7.46 -1.43
C LEU A 374 1.25 7.83 -0.22
N MET A 375 1.45 6.88 0.67
CA MET A 375 2.14 7.09 1.94
C MET A 375 3.44 6.27 1.99
N PRO A 376 4.52 6.84 2.54
CA PRO A 376 5.78 6.14 2.69
C PRO A 376 5.69 5.10 3.81
N LEU A 377 6.51 4.07 3.70
CA LEU A 377 6.67 3.05 4.73
C LEU A 377 7.90 3.32 5.63
N THR A 378 8.55 4.46 5.46
CA THR A 378 9.59 4.97 6.36
C THR A 378 8.99 5.76 7.53
N ARG A 379 9.66 5.72 8.69
CA ARG A 379 9.32 6.53 9.87
C ARG A 379 9.97 7.93 9.85
N ASN A 380 10.67 8.28 8.79
CA ASN A 380 11.42 9.53 8.71
C ASN A 380 10.50 10.76 8.76
N ASP A 381 10.77 11.64 9.73
CA ASP A 381 9.96 12.85 9.97
C ASP A 381 9.95 13.80 8.77
N ALA A 382 11.08 13.97 8.07
CA ALA A 382 11.15 14.90 6.95
C ALA A 382 10.26 14.45 5.78
N VAL A 383 10.21 13.13 5.49
CA VAL A 383 9.34 12.58 4.45
C VAL A 383 7.87 12.78 4.81
N TRP A 384 7.50 12.45 6.05
CA TRP A 384 6.11 12.63 6.50
C TRP A 384 5.67 14.09 6.58
N ASN A 385 6.59 15.00 6.94
CA ASN A 385 6.29 16.43 6.95
C ASN A 385 6.02 16.94 5.53
N LEU A 386 6.81 16.50 4.54
CA LEU A 386 6.59 16.88 3.14
C LEU A 386 5.19 16.43 2.66
N ILE A 387 4.76 15.22 3.01
CA ILE A 387 3.42 14.71 2.63
C ILE A 387 2.32 15.41 3.41
N SER A 388 2.56 15.73 4.68
CA SER A 388 1.58 16.46 5.52
C SER A 388 1.36 17.90 5.07
N ASP A 389 2.28 18.46 4.30
CA ASP A 389 2.15 19.78 3.67
C ASP A 389 1.35 19.74 2.35
N ASP A 390 0.97 18.55 1.85
CA ASP A 390 0.11 18.42 0.67
C ASP A 390 -1.27 19.06 0.95
N PRO A 391 -1.70 20.03 0.14
CA PRO A 391 -2.93 20.78 0.41
C PRO A 391 -4.20 19.95 0.30
N LEU A 392 -4.17 18.83 -0.43
CA LEU A 392 -5.32 17.96 -0.64
C LEU A 392 -5.37 16.82 0.40
N PHE A 393 -4.27 16.08 0.57
CA PHE A 393 -4.23 14.85 1.37
C PHE A 393 -3.50 15.01 2.72
N GLY A 394 -2.74 16.08 2.94
CA GLY A 394 -1.84 16.21 4.07
C GLY A 394 -2.49 16.02 5.44
N HIS A 395 -3.73 16.49 5.62
CA HIS A 395 -4.47 16.26 6.86
C HIS A 395 -4.68 14.77 7.14
N MET A 396 -5.09 13.99 6.13
CA MET A 396 -5.27 12.54 6.25
C MET A 396 -3.93 11.82 6.44
N ALA A 397 -2.89 12.23 5.72
CA ALA A 397 -1.55 11.68 5.89
C ALA A 397 -1.05 11.83 7.33
N SER A 398 -1.30 13.01 7.95
CA SER A 398 -0.95 13.26 9.34
C SER A 398 -1.72 12.36 10.32
N ASP A 399 -3.00 12.12 10.06
CA ASP A 399 -3.83 11.21 10.87
C ASP A 399 -3.37 9.76 10.72
N PHE A 400 -3.08 9.30 9.49
CA PHE A 400 -2.58 7.96 9.24
C PHE A 400 -1.22 7.73 9.89
N ARG A 401 -0.30 8.69 9.81
CA ARG A 401 1.01 8.58 10.45
C ARG A 401 0.92 8.19 11.92
N GLN A 402 -0.05 8.73 12.66
CA GLN A 402 -0.24 8.44 14.09
C GLN A 402 -0.70 7.00 14.36
N THR A 403 -1.25 6.32 13.37
CA THR A 403 -1.87 5.00 13.49
C THR A 403 -1.15 3.92 12.67
N MET A 404 -0.12 4.28 11.89
CA MET A 404 0.60 3.33 11.03
C MET A 404 1.25 2.17 11.80
N ASP A 405 1.60 2.35 13.07
CA ASP A 405 2.10 1.26 13.93
C ASP A 405 1.03 0.20 14.24
N ASN A 406 -0.24 0.55 14.08
CA ASN A 406 -1.36 -0.36 14.29
C ASN A 406 -2.12 -0.64 12.98
N ALA A 407 -1.59 -0.20 11.84
CA ALA A 407 -2.22 -0.41 10.56
C ALA A 407 -2.30 -1.90 10.21
N VAL A 408 -3.36 -2.27 9.50
CA VAL A 408 -3.49 -3.59 8.90
C VAL A 408 -2.89 -3.52 7.50
N TYR A 409 -1.69 -4.09 7.34
CA TYR A 409 -1.00 -4.13 6.07
C TYR A 409 -1.44 -5.35 5.26
N CYS A 410 -1.86 -5.11 4.03
CA CYS A 410 -2.15 -6.17 3.07
C CYS A 410 -1.43 -5.87 1.76
N PRO A 411 -0.93 -6.89 1.05
CA PRO A 411 -0.53 -6.72 -0.34
C PRO A 411 -1.71 -6.12 -1.13
N ALA A 412 -1.45 -5.22 -2.07
CA ALA A 412 -2.47 -4.50 -2.83
C ALA A 412 -3.48 -5.39 -3.58
N SER A 413 -3.24 -6.68 -3.60
CA SER A 413 -4.03 -7.67 -4.31
C SER A 413 -4.43 -8.87 -3.46
N TYR A 414 -4.51 -8.70 -2.17
CA TYR A 414 -4.91 -9.81 -1.31
C TYR A 414 -6.16 -10.50 -1.87
N ASP A 415 -5.95 -11.67 -2.49
CA ASP A 415 -6.94 -12.54 -3.12
C ASP A 415 -8.05 -11.78 -3.88
N ASN A 416 -7.65 -11.09 -4.95
CA ASN A 416 -8.58 -10.32 -5.81
C ASN A 416 -9.82 -11.11 -6.20
N THR A 417 -9.74 -12.43 -6.31
CA THR A 417 -10.88 -13.29 -6.68
C THR A 417 -11.92 -13.29 -5.57
N VAL A 418 -11.50 -13.54 -4.32
CA VAL A 418 -12.44 -13.55 -3.17
C VAL A 418 -12.99 -12.15 -2.91
N PHE A 419 -12.15 -11.13 -2.98
CA PHE A 419 -12.58 -9.76 -2.82
C PHE A 419 -13.62 -9.35 -3.87
N ASN A 420 -13.37 -9.65 -5.14
CA ASN A 420 -14.31 -9.35 -6.22
C ASN A 420 -15.59 -10.17 -6.12
N ASN A 421 -15.52 -11.47 -5.78
CA ASN A 421 -16.68 -12.29 -5.56
C ASN A 421 -17.52 -11.76 -4.39
N THR A 422 -16.87 -11.37 -3.29
CA THR A 422 -17.53 -10.74 -2.15
C THR A 422 -18.27 -9.48 -2.57
N LYS A 423 -17.63 -8.57 -3.32
CA LYS A 423 -18.27 -7.34 -3.82
C LYS A 423 -19.48 -7.65 -4.69
N VAL A 424 -19.35 -8.54 -5.67
CA VAL A 424 -20.45 -8.89 -6.59
C VAL A 424 -21.61 -9.49 -5.83
N TYR A 425 -21.37 -10.50 -5.00
CA TYR A 425 -22.44 -11.17 -4.28
C TYR A 425 -23.12 -10.27 -3.24
N THR A 426 -22.32 -9.47 -2.49
CA THR A 426 -22.90 -8.53 -1.53
C THR A 426 -23.67 -7.42 -2.21
N ALA A 427 -23.25 -6.96 -3.40
CA ALA A 427 -24.03 -6.00 -4.20
C ALA A 427 -25.39 -6.58 -4.61
N GLU A 428 -25.45 -7.84 -5.02
CA GLU A 428 -26.71 -8.53 -5.31
C GLU A 428 -27.58 -8.67 -4.06
N PHE A 429 -26.99 -9.08 -2.93
CA PHE A 429 -27.69 -9.24 -1.65
C PHE A 429 -28.29 -7.92 -1.15
N VAL A 430 -27.52 -6.83 -1.11
CA VAL A 430 -28.03 -5.56 -0.56
C VAL A 430 -29.15 -4.94 -1.39
N LYS A 431 -29.21 -5.27 -2.68
CA LYS A 431 -30.25 -4.83 -3.62
C LYS A 431 -31.41 -5.83 -3.77
N GLY A 432 -31.18 -7.08 -3.36
CA GLY A 432 -32.13 -8.18 -3.52
C GLY A 432 -33.01 -8.43 -2.30
N THR A 433 -33.83 -9.49 -2.40
CA THR A 433 -34.70 -9.98 -1.34
C THR A 433 -34.24 -11.30 -0.73
N ASP A 434 -33.15 -11.87 -1.27
CA ASP A 434 -32.65 -13.17 -0.86
C ASP A 434 -31.95 -13.12 0.49
N ASP A 435 -31.90 -14.25 1.18
CA ASP A 435 -31.10 -14.43 2.38
C ASP A 435 -29.60 -14.39 2.02
N PHE A 436 -28.79 -13.87 2.93
CA PHE A 436 -27.33 -13.83 2.74
C PHE A 436 -26.73 -15.24 2.89
N ASP A 437 -25.89 -15.61 1.94
CA ASP A 437 -25.16 -16.89 1.93
C ASP A 437 -23.64 -16.60 1.83
N PRO A 438 -22.91 -16.65 2.95
CA PRO A 438 -21.48 -16.34 2.96
C PRO A 438 -20.64 -17.31 2.12
N GLU A 439 -21.10 -18.55 1.85
CA GLU A 439 -20.36 -19.49 1.01
C GLU A 439 -20.18 -18.98 -0.43
N LYS A 440 -21.13 -18.19 -0.92
CA LYS A 440 -21.02 -17.56 -2.25
C LYS A 440 -19.91 -16.51 -2.33
N CYS A 441 -19.51 -15.93 -1.20
CA CYS A 441 -18.41 -14.97 -1.15
C CYS A 441 -17.05 -15.66 -1.23
N TYR A 442 -16.95 -16.86 -0.64
CA TYR A 442 -15.68 -17.54 -0.38
C TYR A 442 -15.49 -18.85 -1.18
N GLY A 443 -16.53 -19.29 -1.88
CA GLY A 443 -16.71 -20.59 -2.53
C GLY A 443 -15.91 -20.97 -3.72
#